data_47d8e8b3a925cd03348a6a75d45f7140
#
_entry.id   47d8e8b3a925cd03348a6a75d45f7140
#
_cell.length_a   1.000
_cell.length_b   1.000
_cell.length_c   1.000
_cell.angle_alpha   90.00
_cell.angle_beta   90.00
_cell.angle_gamma   90.00
#
_symmetry.space_group_name_H-M   'P 1'
#
loop_
_entity.id
_entity.type
_entity.pdbx_description
1 polymer ?
#
loop_
_entity_poly.entity_id
_entity_poly.type
_entity_poly.pdbx_seq_one_letter_code
_entity_poly.pdbx_strand_id
1 'polypeptide(L)'
;TQEYAIRDSHPEENTATDKKEQLYQAINRLSEIEKAIIILYLEGYEYKEIAAVIGISESNVGVKINRIKKQLIKQLNNGRQ
;
A
#
# COMPACT_ATOMS: atom_id res chain seq x y z
N THR A 1 1.33 -8.72 -26.76
CA THR A 1 1.57 -8.45 -26.07
C THR A 1 2.74 -8.01 -25.78
N GLN A 2 3.50 -8.26 -26.20
CA GLN A 2 4.55 -7.85 -25.98
C GLN A 2 4.77 -6.54 -26.19
N GLU A 3 4.14 -6.01 -26.89
CA GLU A 3 4.32 -4.70 -27.14
C GLU A 3 4.53 -3.99 -25.93
N TYR A 4 4.24 -4.55 -24.87
CA TYR A 4 4.44 -3.84 -23.79
C TYR A 4 5.83 -3.72 -23.45
N ALA A 5 6.58 -4.60 -23.70
CA ALA A 5 7.95 -4.57 -23.33
C ALA A 5 8.59 -3.32 -23.81
N ILE A 6 8.15 -2.86 -24.91
CA ILE A 6 8.73 -1.71 -25.42
C ILE A 6 8.50 -0.51 -24.62
N ARG A 7 7.36 -0.40 -24.03
CA ARG A 7 7.09 0.75 -23.31
C ARG A 7 7.96 0.92 -22.16
N ASP A 8 8.55 -0.14 -21.72
CA ASP A 8 9.30 -0.07 -20.56
C ASP A 8 10.46 0.88 -20.59
N SER A 9 10.89 1.27 -21.71
CA SER A 9 12.02 2.14 -21.72
C SER A 9 11.67 3.60 -21.54
N HIS A 10 10.44 3.93 -21.35
CA HIS A 10 10.07 5.31 -21.18
C HIS A 10 10.41 5.83 -19.80
N PRO A 11 11.00 7.01 -19.70
CA PRO A 11 11.35 7.56 -18.40
C PRO A 11 10.17 7.73 -17.47
N GLU A 12 9.03 8.08 -18.01
CA GLU A 12 7.87 8.24 -17.16
C GLU A 12 7.48 6.95 -16.55
N GLU A 13 7.60 5.88 -17.31
CA GLU A 13 7.25 4.59 -16.77
C GLU A 13 8.22 4.20 -15.67
N ASN A 14 9.47 4.53 -15.83
CA ASN A 14 10.44 4.24 -14.81
C ASN A 14 10.12 4.98 -13.52
N THR A 15 9.72 6.22 -13.64
CA THR A 15 9.37 7.00 -12.48
C THR A 15 8.17 6.38 -11.76
N ALA A 16 7.18 5.97 -12.51
CA ALA A 16 6.00 5.34 -11.93
C ALA A 16 6.37 4.04 -11.25
N THR A 17 7.26 3.27 -11.85
CA THR A 17 7.71 2.03 -11.27
C THR A 17 8.45 2.28 -9.97
N ASP A 18 9.29 3.30 -9.93
CA ASP A 18 10.02 3.62 -8.73
C ASP A 18 9.08 3.98 -7.59
N LYS A 19 8.04 4.76 -7.87
CA LYS A 19 7.10 5.13 -6.85
C LYS A 19 6.34 3.92 -6.36
N LYS A 20 5.99 3.03 -7.26
CA LYS A 20 5.27 1.82 -6.91
C LYS A 20 6.14 0.95 -6.03
N GLU A 21 7.41 0.82 -6.38
CA GLU A 21 8.32 0.04 -5.58
C GLU A 21 8.51 0.62 -4.20
N GLN A 22 8.61 1.93 -4.11
CA GLN A 22 8.75 2.58 -2.82
C GLN A 22 7.54 2.30 -1.94
N LEU A 23 6.36 2.32 -2.54
CA LEU A 23 5.15 2.03 -1.80
C LEU A 23 5.16 0.60 -1.27
N TYR A 24 5.52 -0.34 -2.11
CA TYR A 24 5.56 -1.73 -1.67
C TYR A 24 6.61 -1.97 -0.61
N GLN A 25 7.74 -1.30 -0.70
CA GLN A 25 8.75 -1.42 0.31
C GLN A 25 8.25 -0.87 1.64
N ALA A 26 7.54 0.25 1.60
CA ALA A 26 6.98 0.83 2.80
C ALA A 26 5.95 -0.12 3.42
N ILE A 27 5.13 -0.74 2.60
CA ILE A 27 4.15 -1.70 3.09
C ILE A 27 4.85 -2.89 3.73
N ASN A 28 5.95 -3.33 3.16
CA ASN A 28 6.68 -4.46 3.71
C ASN A 28 7.28 -4.19 5.08
N ARG A 29 7.41 -2.93 5.46
CA ARG A 29 7.93 -2.59 6.77
C ARG A 29 6.86 -2.61 7.84
N LEU A 30 5.61 -2.77 7.47
CA LEU A 30 4.53 -2.83 8.43
C LEU A 30 4.52 -4.18 9.12
N SER A 31 3.84 -4.25 10.26
CA SER A 31 3.66 -5.54 10.93
C SER A 31 2.79 -6.42 10.07
N GLU A 32 2.76 -7.71 10.38
CA GLU A 32 1.98 -8.65 9.57
C GLU A 32 0.51 -8.27 9.54
N ILE A 33 -0.03 -7.88 10.66
CA ILE A 33 -1.44 -7.51 10.73
C ILE A 33 -1.72 -6.24 9.96
N GLU A 34 -0.85 -5.24 10.12
CA GLU A 34 -1.03 -3.99 9.39
C GLU A 34 -0.92 -4.21 7.90
N LYS A 35 0.02 -5.07 7.51
CA LYS A 35 0.19 -5.38 6.10
C LYS A 35 -1.06 -6.02 5.53
N ALA A 36 -1.63 -6.96 6.26
CA ALA A 36 -2.86 -7.62 5.81
C ALA A 36 -4.00 -6.62 5.67
N ILE A 37 -4.13 -5.73 6.64
CA ILE A 37 -5.19 -4.73 6.62
C ILE A 37 -5.06 -3.80 5.42
N ILE A 38 -3.86 -3.29 5.19
CA ILE A 38 -3.71 -2.32 4.12
C ILE A 38 -3.87 -2.98 2.75
N ILE A 39 -3.44 -4.22 2.61
CA ILE A 39 -3.60 -4.92 1.36
C ILE A 39 -5.08 -5.14 1.05
N LEU A 40 -5.86 -5.56 2.03
CA LEU A 40 -7.28 -5.73 1.83
C LEU A 40 -7.95 -4.40 1.48
N TYR A 41 -7.54 -3.36 2.16
CA TYR A 41 -8.08 -2.04 1.90
C TYR A 41 -7.80 -1.60 0.45
N LEU A 42 -6.59 -1.81 -0.01
CA LEU A 42 -6.22 -1.44 -1.36
C LEU A 42 -6.93 -2.27 -2.41
N GLU A 43 -7.34 -3.48 -2.05
CA GLU A 43 -8.08 -4.33 -2.95
C GLU A 43 -9.57 -4.00 -2.98
N GLY A 44 -9.99 -3.02 -2.19
CA GLY A 44 -11.36 -2.56 -2.26
C GLY A 44 -12.31 -3.14 -1.24
N TYR A 45 -11.78 -3.87 -0.26
CA TYR A 45 -12.65 -4.42 0.77
C TYR A 45 -13.11 -3.32 1.71
N GLU A 46 -14.33 -3.46 2.20
CA GLU A 46 -14.88 -2.48 3.13
C GLU A 46 -14.37 -2.75 4.53
N TYR A 47 -14.42 -1.72 5.38
CA TYR A 47 -13.96 -1.87 6.76
C TYR A 47 -14.62 -3.04 7.46
N LYS A 48 -15.90 -3.21 7.22
CA LYS A 48 -16.65 -4.30 7.81
C LYS A 48 -16.07 -5.65 7.42
N GLU A 49 -15.72 -5.77 6.16
CA GLU A 49 -15.17 -7.03 5.66
C GLU A 49 -13.77 -7.27 6.21
N ILE A 50 -12.97 -6.23 6.27
CA ILE A 50 -11.63 -6.34 6.82
C ILE A 50 -11.70 -6.72 8.29
N ALA A 51 -12.64 -6.11 9.02
CA ALA A 51 -12.82 -6.41 10.43
C ALA A 51 -13.14 -7.90 10.63
N ALA A 52 -13.99 -8.44 9.77
CA ALA A 52 -14.35 -9.85 9.88
C ALA A 52 -13.18 -10.77 9.59
N VAL A 53 -12.38 -10.42 8.60
CA VAL A 53 -11.25 -11.26 8.23
C VAL A 53 -10.15 -11.22 9.29
N ILE A 54 -9.86 -10.02 9.79
CA ILE A 54 -8.76 -9.83 10.73
C ILE A 54 -9.16 -10.19 12.15
N GLY A 55 -10.44 -10.06 12.46
CA GLY A 55 -10.91 -10.39 13.80
C GLY A 55 -10.89 -9.23 14.76
N ILE A 56 -11.06 -8.02 14.28
CA ILE A 56 -11.10 -6.83 15.13
C ILE A 56 -12.36 -6.06 14.80
N SER A 57 -12.65 -5.02 15.56
CA SER A 57 -13.84 -4.23 15.33
C SER A 57 -13.68 -3.34 14.13
N GLU A 58 -14.79 -2.92 13.55
CA GLU A 58 -14.78 -2.02 12.41
C GLU A 58 -14.12 -0.70 12.77
N SER A 59 -14.38 -0.21 13.97
CA SER A 59 -13.76 1.02 14.44
C SER A 59 -12.26 0.89 14.48
N ASN A 60 -11.77 -0.24 14.94
CA ASN A 60 -10.34 -0.47 15.01
C ASN A 60 -9.72 -0.55 13.63
N VAL A 61 -10.44 -1.09 12.66
CA VAL A 61 -9.95 -1.11 11.29
C VAL A 61 -9.73 0.32 10.81
N GLY A 62 -10.70 1.21 11.06
CA GLY A 62 -10.57 2.59 10.65
C GLY A 62 -9.37 3.28 11.28
N VAL A 63 -9.19 3.07 12.58
CA VAL A 63 -8.08 3.66 13.29
C VAL A 63 -6.75 3.15 12.73
N LYS A 64 -6.67 1.86 12.50
CA LYS A 64 -5.43 1.28 11.99
C LYS A 64 -5.13 1.75 10.57
N ILE A 65 -6.13 1.83 9.73
CA ILE A 65 -5.92 2.28 8.37
C ILE A 65 -5.42 3.73 8.35
N ASN A 66 -6.01 4.60 9.18
CA ASN A 66 -5.54 5.97 9.26
C ASN A 66 -4.10 6.04 9.70
N ARG A 67 -3.74 5.23 10.68
CA ARG A 67 -2.38 5.20 11.19
C ARG A 67 -1.42 4.69 10.12
N ILE A 68 -1.81 3.64 9.42
CA ILE A 68 -1.00 3.06 8.37
C ILE A 68 -0.78 4.08 7.25
N LYS A 69 -1.84 4.78 6.86
CA LYS A 69 -1.72 5.78 5.81
C LYS A 69 -0.71 6.86 6.19
N LYS A 70 -0.77 7.31 7.42
CA LYS A 70 0.17 8.34 7.87
C LYS A 70 1.59 7.82 7.87
N GLN A 71 1.77 6.57 8.28
CA GLN A 71 3.07 5.97 8.27
C GLN A 71 3.62 5.84 6.87
N LEU A 72 2.79 5.40 5.93
CA LEU A 72 3.22 5.24 4.55
C LEU A 72 3.61 6.57 3.93
N ILE A 73 2.80 7.60 4.16
CA ILE A 73 3.10 8.91 3.62
C ILE A 73 4.42 9.42 4.17
N LYS A 74 4.63 9.23 5.46
CA LYS A 74 5.86 9.68 6.08
C LYS A 74 7.06 8.95 5.51
N GLN A 75 6.96 7.65 5.32
CA GLN A 75 8.07 6.90 4.77
C GLN A 75 8.36 7.27 3.33
N LEU A 76 7.33 7.49 2.54
CA LEU A 76 7.53 7.87 1.16
C LEU A 76 8.18 9.24 1.06
N ASN A 77 7.76 10.17 1.92
CA ASN A 77 8.36 11.48 1.91
C ASN A 77 9.82 11.43 2.33
N ASN A 78 10.11 10.64 3.35
CA ASN A 78 11.49 10.50 3.80
C ASN A 78 12.35 9.87 2.74
N GLY A 79 11.80 8.94 2.01
CA GLY A 79 12.56 8.29 0.97
C GLY A 79 12.92 9.18 -0.18
N ARG A 80 12.25 10.32 -0.29
CA ARG A 80 12.55 11.23 -1.37
C ARG A 80 13.70 12.15 -1.04
N GLN A 81 14.12 12.15 0.18
CA GLN A 81 15.23 12.99 0.58
C GLN A 81 16.58 12.46 0.05
#